data_62155c5471926e7cf4ae94d77c2f235a
#
_entry.id   62155c5471926e7cf4ae94d77c2f235a
#
_cell.length_a   1.000
_cell.length_b   1.000
_cell.length_c   1.000
_cell.angle_alpha   90.00
_cell.angle_beta   90.00
_cell.angle_gamma   90.00
#
_symmetry.space_group_name_H-M   'P 1'
#
loop_
_entity.id
_entity.type
_entity.pdbx_description
1 polymer ?
#
loop_
_entity_poly.entity_id
_entity_poly.type
_entity_poly.pdbx_seq_one_letter_code
_entity_poly.pdbx_strand_id
1 'polypeptide(L)'
;MIKKLRFVTAAVALLFCMTSFAGDGKLRVMSYNLRFGEIASMTEIGSYIKSLDADIVALQECDWDTHRERAPKQNGVKFINELAHETGMFGIYGKTIDYRGGYYGIGLLSRYPIVRSERVFLPNIGKKEQRAMLIADIQLPDGQIITYICTHLEVSSAELRLEQVKFIQKKVKSIKNPVFLAGDMNAKPDSPEMAFLRKGWDDLTDKELTYSTMKPSMKIDYIYSRKGNGVKLLETRVCKERLLSDHFPVIADIEME
;
A
#
# COMPACT_ATOMS: atom_id res chain seq x y z
N MET A 1 9.49 64.82 34.61
CA MET A 1 10.20 63.53 34.81
C MET A 1 9.34 62.39 34.18
N ILE A 2 9.65 61.99 32.95
CA ILE A 2 8.89 60.96 32.23
C ILE A 2 9.74 59.69 32.28
N LYS A 3 9.24 58.65 33.01
CA LYS A 3 9.88 57.32 33.06
C LYS A 3 9.64 56.58 31.76
N LYS A 4 10.70 56.34 31.00
CA LYS A 4 10.67 55.45 29.81
C LYS A 4 10.55 54.00 30.26
N LEU A 5 9.42 53.40 29.97
CA LEU A 5 9.17 51.96 30.15
C LEU A 5 9.86 51.20 28.98
N ARG A 6 10.90 50.42 29.27
CA ARG A 6 11.56 49.56 28.30
C ARG A 6 10.80 48.23 28.25
N PHE A 7 10.11 47.98 27.14
CA PHE A 7 9.60 46.64 26.83
C PHE A 7 10.77 45.78 26.38
N VAL A 8 11.09 44.76 27.18
CA VAL A 8 11.97 43.68 26.78
C VAL A 8 11.10 42.63 26.09
N THR A 9 11.18 42.56 24.77
CA THR A 9 10.55 41.50 23.98
C THR A 9 11.42 40.24 24.10
N ALA A 10 11.02 39.31 24.95
CA ALA A 10 11.62 37.99 24.98
C ALA A 10 11.14 37.20 23.75
N ALA A 11 11.99 37.06 22.74
CA ALA A 11 11.77 36.13 21.63
C ALA A 11 11.98 34.71 22.16
N VAL A 12 10.89 33.98 22.39
CA VAL A 12 10.92 32.55 22.65
C VAL A 12 11.19 31.87 21.30
N ALA A 13 12.45 31.55 21.04
CA ALA A 13 12.80 30.65 19.95
C ALA A 13 12.31 29.26 20.36
N LEU A 14 11.17 28.82 19.80
CA LEU A 14 10.81 27.41 19.78
C LEU A 14 11.86 26.69 18.91
N LEU A 15 12.88 26.12 19.54
CA LEU A 15 13.69 25.09 18.94
C LEU A 15 12.77 23.88 18.74
N PHE A 16 12.18 23.75 17.54
CA PHE A 16 11.74 22.47 17.06
C PHE A 16 13.00 21.61 16.95
N CYS A 17 13.22 20.76 17.94
CA CYS A 17 14.15 19.66 17.84
C CYS A 17 13.55 18.71 16.80
N MET A 18 13.78 19.00 15.52
CA MET A 18 13.70 17.99 14.49
C MET A 18 14.81 16.99 14.83
N THR A 19 14.44 15.94 15.59
CA THR A 19 15.22 14.73 15.52
C THR A 19 15.15 14.32 14.05
N SER A 20 16.19 14.67 13.28
CA SER A 20 16.40 14.06 11.99
C SER A 20 16.61 12.58 12.30
N PHE A 21 15.57 11.79 12.12
CA PHE A 21 15.76 10.42 11.72
C PHE A 21 16.47 10.53 10.39
N ALA A 22 17.80 10.62 10.43
CA ALA A 22 18.64 10.26 9.31
C ALA A 22 18.24 8.82 9.05
N GLY A 23 17.46 8.60 8.01
CA GLY A 23 16.98 7.28 7.66
C GLY A 23 18.23 6.41 7.49
N ASP A 24 18.33 5.36 8.28
CA ASP A 24 19.39 4.36 8.17
C ASP A 24 19.18 3.48 6.90
N GLY A 25 18.45 3.99 5.90
CA GLY A 25 18.11 3.29 4.66
C GLY A 25 17.05 2.21 4.83
N LYS A 26 16.50 2.03 6.04
CA LYS A 26 15.52 0.98 6.33
C LYS A 26 14.09 1.46 6.09
N LEU A 27 13.29 0.58 5.53
CA LEU A 27 11.86 0.79 5.27
C LEU A 27 11.08 -0.45 5.66
N ARG A 28 9.91 -0.24 6.28
CA ARG A 28 8.89 -1.26 6.47
C ARG A 28 7.78 -1.06 5.47
N VAL A 29 7.64 -1.98 4.54
CA VAL A 29 6.61 -1.94 3.49
C VAL A 29 5.58 -3.03 3.71
N MET A 30 4.32 -2.73 3.40
CA MET A 30 3.18 -3.58 3.73
C MET A 30 2.21 -3.70 2.56
N SER A 31 1.51 -4.83 2.46
CA SER A 31 0.32 -5.02 1.62
C SER A 31 -0.81 -5.60 2.44
N TYR A 32 -2.04 -5.09 2.24
CA TYR A 32 -3.22 -5.54 2.98
C TYR A 32 -4.50 -5.39 2.14
N ASN A 33 -5.16 -6.52 1.84
CA ASN A 33 -6.51 -6.53 1.29
C ASN A 33 -7.52 -6.33 2.42
N LEU A 34 -8.37 -5.32 2.32
CA LEU A 34 -9.29 -4.87 3.38
C LEU A 34 -10.65 -5.59 3.37
N ARG A 35 -10.94 -6.41 2.34
CA ARG A 35 -12.27 -6.99 2.13
C ARG A 35 -13.38 -5.95 2.32
N PHE A 36 -13.24 -4.80 1.68
CA PHE A 36 -14.20 -3.66 1.77
C PHE A 36 -14.74 -3.39 3.19
N GLY A 37 -13.95 -3.66 4.24
CA GLY A 37 -14.34 -3.43 5.63
C GLY A 37 -15.51 -4.28 6.12
N GLU A 38 -15.74 -5.48 5.55
CA GLU A 38 -16.83 -6.37 5.95
C GLU A 38 -16.69 -6.86 7.40
N ILE A 39 -15.45 -7.11 7.84
CA ILE A 39 -15.17 -7.72 9.14
C ILE A 39 -14.92 -6.67 10.22
N ALA A 40 -14.21 -5.59 9.89
CA ALA A 40 -13.80 -4.56 10.83
C ALA A 40 -13.99 -3.15 10.27
N SER A 41 -14.11 -2.17 11.16
CA SER A 41 -14.18 -0.74 10.80
C SER A 41 -12.83 -0.21 10.31
N MET A 42 -12.86 0.90 9.57
CA MET A 42 -11.63 1.57 9.13
C MET A 42 -10.81 2.10 10.31
N THR A 43 -11.45 2.49 11.43
CA THR A 43 -10.77 2.86 12.67
C THR A 43 -9.99 1.68 13.28
N GLU A 44 -10.60 0.49 13.35
CA GLU A 44 -9.92 -0.72 13.85
C GLU A 44 -8.76 -1.15 12.95
N ILE A 45 -8.98 -1.11 11.63
CA ILE A 45 -7.95 -1.44 10.64
C ILE A 45 -6.84 -0.39 10.68
N GLY A 46 -7.16 0.91 10.74
CA GLY A 46 -6.18 1.99 10.83
C GLY A 46 -5.33 1.92 12.10
N SER A 47 -5.95 1.66 13.24
CA SER A 47 -5.26 1.43 14.52
C SER A 47 -4.31 0.22 14.43
N TYR A 48 -4.72 -0.84 13.73
CA TYR A 48 -3.87 -2.01 13.52
C TYR A 48 -2.69 -1.70 12.60
N ILE A 49 -2.92 -1.06 11.45
CA ILE A 49 -1.85 -0.60 10.54
C ILE A 49 -0.84 0.27 11.30
N LYS A 50 -1.33 1.22 12.10
CA LYS A 50 -0.49 2.07 12.95
C LYS A 50 0.36 1.27 13.93
N SER A 51 -0.19 0.24 14.54
CA SER A 51 0.53 -0.62 15.50
C SER A 51 1.60 -1.49 14.84
N LEU A 52 1.49 -1.76 13.55
CA LEU A 52 2.49 -2.49 12.75
C LEU A 52 3.65 -1.61 12.30
N ASP A 53 3.54 -0.29 12.49
CA ASP A 53 4.57 0.73 12.23
C ASP A 53 5.13 0.68 10.78
N ALA A 54 4.24 0.47 9.80
CA ALA A 54 4.61 0.45 8.40
C ALA A 54 4.92 1.88 7.87
N ASP A 55 5.90 2.00 6.99
CA ASP A 55 6.25 3.25 6.32
C ASP A 55 5.41 3.49 5.08
N ILE A 56 5.11 2.40 4.33
CA ILE A 56 4.32 2.44 3.11
C ILE A 56 3.38 1.23 3.09
N VAL A 57 2.10 1.46 2.75
CA VAL A 57 1.07 0.42 2.76
C VAL A 57 0.32 0.41 1.43
N ALA A 58 0.32 -0.73 0.74
CA ALA A 58 -0.55 -1.01 -0.40
C ALA A 58 -1.87 -1.62 0.09
N LEU A 59 -2.99 -1.06 -0.32
CA LEU A 59 -4.32 -1.44 0.13
C LEU A 59 -5.19 -1.88 -1.03
N GLN A 60 -5.84 -3.03 -0.90
CA GLN A 60 -6.77 -3.55 -1.88
C GLN A 60 -8.18 -3.59 -1.29
N GLU A 61 -9.18 -3.64 -2.17
CA GLU A 61 -10.60 -3.63 -1.81
C GLU A 61 -11.02 -2.39 -0.99
N CYS A 62 -10.56 -1.23 -1.43
CA CYS A 62 -10.90 0.04 -0.82
C CYS A 62 -12.19 0.60 -1.41
N ASP A 63 -13.18 0.83 -0.56
CA ASP A 63 -14.40 1.54 -0.92
C ASP A 63 -14.24 3.06 -0.76
N TRP A 64 -15.00 3.79 -1.56
CA TRP A 64 -15.16 5.23 -1.48
C TRP A 64 -16.63 5.58 -1.64
N ASP A 65 -17.28 5.89 -0.52
CA ASP A 65 -18.69 6.32 -0.48
C ASP A 65 -19.68 5.28 -1.04
N THR A 66 -19.39 3.99 -0.88
CA THR A 66 -20.26 2.90 -1.32
C THR A 66 -21.35 2.57 -0.28
N HIS A 67 -22.42 1.87 -0.73
CA HIS A 67 -23.51 1.40 0.13
C HIS A 67 -23.67 -0.12 -0.04
N ARG A 68 -22.89 -0.88 0.72
CA ARG A 68 -22.88 -2.36 0.68
C ARG A 68 -23.79 -2.95 1.75
N GLU A 69 -24.65 -3.89 1.37
CA GLU A 69 -25.44 -4.68 2.32
C GLU A 69 -24.57 -5.52 3.24
N ARG A 70 -23.44 -6.07 2.73
CA ARG A 70 -22.51 -6.90 3.49
C ARG A 70 -21.62 -6.11 4.45
N ALA A 71 -21.51 -4.80 4.29
CA ALA A 71 -20.69 -3.95 5.15
C ALA A 71 -21.45 -2.64 5.50
N PRO A 72 -22.66 -2.72 6.12
CA PRO A 72 -23.51 -1.55 6.33
C PRO A 72 -22.89 -0.49 7.22
N LYS A 73 -21.97 -0.86 8.11
CA LYS A 73 -21.22 0.07 8.99
C LYS A 73 -20.17 0.91 8.21
N GLN A 74 -19.85 0.52 6.97
CA GLN A 74 -18.92 1.22 6.11
C GLN A 74 -19.61 2.08 5.04
N ASN A 75 -20.93 2.11 5.02
CA ASN A 75 -21.69 2.89 4.04
C ASN A 75 -21.34 4.37 4.16
N GLY A 76 -21.03 5.01 3.02
CA GLY A 76 -20.61 6.40 2.95
C GLY A 76 -19.16 6.68 3.38
N VAL A 77 -18.41 5.66 3.83
CA VAL A 77 -17.02 5.84 4.30
C VAL A 77 -16.06 5.93 3.11
N LYS A 78 -15.13 6.87 3.22
CA LYS A 78 -14.02 7.04 2.27
C LYS A 78 -12.77 6.42 2.89
N PHE A 79 -12.54 5.14 2.62
CA PHE A 79 -11.57 4.31 3.33
C PHE A 79 -10.18 4.95 3.45
N ILE A 80 -9.64 5.43 2.36
CA ILE A 80 -8.29 6.00 2.37
C ILE A 80 -8.22 7.27 3.23
N ASN A 81 -9.28 8.08 3.27
CA ASN A 81 -9.31 9.27 4.12
C ASN A 81 -9.32 8.89 5.60
N GLU A 82 -10.18 7.92 5.99
CA GLU A 82 -10.24 7.43 7.37
C GLU A 82 -8.92 6.80 7.80
N LEU A 83 -8.35 5.94 6.95
CA LEU A 83 -7.08 5.28 7.25
C LEU A 83 -5.92 6.29 7.32
N ALA A 84 -5.87 7.28 6.43
CA ALA A 84 -4.87 8.36 6.49
C ALA A 84 -4.99 9.17 7.79
N HIS A 85 -6.23 9.47 8.22
CA HIS A 85 -6.49 10.16 9.48
C HIS A 85 -6.03 9.33 10.69
N GLU A 86 -6.45 8.05 10.78
CA GLU A 86 -6.12 7.17 11.89
C GLU A 86 -4.61 6.89 12.02
N THR A 87 -3.94 6.71 10.89
CA THR A 87 -2.50 6.41 10.87
C THR A 87 -1.61 7.64 10.95
N GLY A 88 -2.12 8.82 10.56
CA GLY A 88 -1.33 10.04 10.39
C GLY A 88 -0.47 10.03 9.11
N MET A 89 -0.80 9.17 8.13
CA MET A 89 -0.05 9.01 6.89
C MET A 89 -0.68 9.82 5.74
N PHE A 90 0.10 10.09 4.70
CA PHE A 90 -0.44 10.56 3.41
C PHE A 90 -1.20 9.41 2.75
N GLY A 91 -2.35 9.72 2.13
CA GLY A 91 -3.16 8.71 1.46
C GLY A 91 -3.53 9.09 0.04
N ILE A 92 -3.50 8.14 -0.89
CA ILE A 92 -4.02 8.29 -2.25
C ILE A 92 -4.94 7.13 -2.62
N TYR A 93 -6.00 7.45 -3.37
CA TYR A 93 -7.02 6.50 -3.80
C TYR A 93 -6.98 6.28 -5.32
N GLY A 94 -7.06 5.03 -5.74
CA GLY A 94 -7.14 4.60 -7.14
C GLY A 94 -8.47 3.93 -7.46
N LYS A 95 -9.48 4.68 -7.90
CA LYS A 95 -10.75 4.14 -8.37
C LYS A 95 -10.53 3.12 -9.50
N THR A 96 -11.15 1.95 -9.41
CA THR A 96 -11.17 0.95 -10.50
C THR A 96 -12.54 0.88 -11.19
N ILE A 97 -13.61 0.88 -10.42
CA ILE A 97 -14.99 0.81 -10.94
C ILE A 97 -15.93 1.73 -10.16
N ASP A 98 -17.07 2.06 -10.78
CA ASP A 98 -18.25 2.55 -10.07
C ASP A 98 -18.92 1.37 -9.38
N TYR A 99 -19.30 1.53 -8.12
CA TYR A 99 -19.89 0.44 -7.35
C TYR A 99 -20.83 0.95 -6.25
N ARG A 100 -22.08 0.45 -6.24
CA ARG A 100 -23.05 0.68 -5.17
C ARG A 100 -23.19 2.15 -4.73
N GLY A 101 -23.30 3.07 -5.66
CA GLY A 101 -23.48 4.52 -5.41
C GLY A 101 -22.19 5.31 -5.20
N GLY A 102 -21.06 4.64 -5.01
CA GLY A 102 -19.73 5.22 -4.89
C GLY A 102 -18.72 4.55 -5.80
N TYR A 103 -17.51 4.32 -5.30
CA TYR A 103 -16.40 3.74 -6.06
C TYR A 103 -15.73 2.61 -5.27
N TYR A 104 -15.18 1.66 -6.02
CA TYR A 104 -14.34 0.59 -5.48
C TYR A 104 -12.96 0.65 -6.15
N GLY A 105 -11.91 0.31 -5.40
CA GLY A 105 -10.57 0.41 -5.93
C GLY A 105 -9.47 -0.05 -4.98
N ILE A 106 -8.32 0.58 -5.16
CA ILE A 106 -7.09 0.34 -4.43
C ILE A 106 -6.57 1.63 -3.80
N GLY A 107 -5.68 1.54 -2.83
CA GLY A 107 -5.11 2.70 -2.18
C GLY A 107 -3.66 2.52 -1.78
N LEU A 108 -3.03 3.63 -1.45
CA LEU A 108 -1.70 3.67 -0.85
C LEU A 108 -1.72 4.63 0.34
N LEU A 109 -1.04 4.22 1.41
CA LEU A 109 -0.65 5.11 2.50
C LEU A 109 0.88 5.20 2.54
N SER A 110 1.39 6.37 2.91
CA SER A 110 2.81 6.60 3.07
C SER A 110 3.08 7.52 4.26
N ARG A 111 4.05 7.18 5.09
CA ARG A 111 4.59 8.06 6.13
C ARG A 111 5.30 9.27 5.50
N TYR A 112 5.81 9.10 4.30
CA TYR A 112 6.60 10.09 3.58
C TYR A 112 5.80 10.78 2.48
N PRO A 113 6.17 12.00 2.06
CA PRO A 113 5.46 12.75 1.02
C PRO A 113 5.33 11.96 -0.29
N ILE A 114 4.11 11.92 -0.83
CA ILE A 114 3.83 11.39 -2.16
C ILE A 114 3.95 12.56 -3.15
N VAL A 115 5.05 12.59 -3.93
CA VAL A 115 5.36 13.72 -4.82
C VAL A 115 4.72 13.59 -6.20
N ARG A 116 4.32 12.37 -6.58
CA ARG A 116 3.59 12.08 -7.82
C ARG A 116 2.74 10.83 -7.64
N SER A 117 1.57 10.79 -8.28
CA SER A 117 0.79 9.57 -8.38
C SER A 117 0.11 9.44 -9.74
N GLU A 118 -0.10 8.20 -10.17
CA GLU A 118 -0.80 7.86 -11.41
C GLU A 118 -1.59 6.56 -11.21
N ARG A 119 -2.87 6.58 -11.58
CA ARG A 119 -3.67 5.35 -11.71
C ARG A 119 -3.65 4.91 -13.18
N VAL A 120 -3.29 3.66 -13.43
CA VAL A 120 -3.24 3.06 -14.75
C VAL A 120 -4.13 1.82 -14.77
N PHE A 121 -5.12 1.80 -15.67
CA PHE A 121 -5.94 0.61 -15.85
C PHE A 121 -5.14 -0.54 -16.45
N LEU A 122 -5.34 -1.74 -15.91
CA LEU A 122 -4.77 -2.96 -16.43
C LEU A 122 -5.62 -3.51 -17.58
N PRO A 123 -5.04 -4.35 -18.45
CA PRO A 123 -5.79 -5.04 -19.49
C PRO A 123 -7.03 -5.74 -18.92
N ASN A 124 -8.14 -5.60 -19.61
CA ASN A 124 -9.41 -6.24 -19.26
C ASN A 124 -10.00 -6.91 -20.51
N ILE A 125 -9.92 -8.22 -20.56
CA ILE A 125 -10.43 -9.05 -21.65
C ILE A 125 -11.65 -9.82 -21.13
N GLY A 126 -12.72 -9.86 -21.92
CA GLY A 126 -13.91 -10.65 -21.57
C GLY A 126 -14.85 -9.99 -20.55
N LYS A 127 -14.82 -8.67 -20.43
CA LYS A 127 -15.73 -7.88 -19.55
C LYS A 127 -15.66 -8.30 -18.07
N LYS A 128 -14.46 -8.58 -17.58
CA LYS A 128 -14.21 -8.82 -16.17
C LYS A 128 -14.24 -7.50 -15.38
N GLU A 129 -14.12 -7.57 -14.07
CA GLU A 129 -13.98 -6.38 -13.24
C GLU A 129 -12.71 -5.60 -13.64
N GLN A 130 -12.84 -4.30 -13.85
CA GLN A 130 -11.70 -3.48 -14.24
C GLN A 130 -10.70 -3.39 -13.09
N ARG A 131 -9.47 -3.83 -13.34
CA ARG A 131 -8.35 -3.74 -12.41
C ARG A 131 -7.43 -2.59 -12.80
N ALA A 132 -6.64 -2.13 -11.83
CA ALA A 132 -5.67 -1.05 -12.03
C ALA A 132 -4.39 -1.30 -11.23
N MET A 133 -3.34 -0.58 -11.58
CA MET A 133 -2.23 -0.30 -10.69
C MET A 133 -2.24 1.18 -10.30
N LEU A 134 -1.95 1.46 -9.04
CA LEU A 134 -1.76 2.80 -8.49
C LEU A 134 -0.28 2.98 -8.23
N ILE A 135 0.34 3.89 -8.96
CA ILE A 135 1.78 4.19 -8.93
C ILE A 135 1.96 5.44 -8.07
N ALA A 136 2.87 5.42 -7.12
CA ALA A 136 3.25 6.57 -6.30
C ALA A 136 4.76 6.74 -6.29
N ASP A 137 5.23 7.95 -6.59
CA ASP A 137 6.61 8.35 -6.32
C ASP A 137 6.64 8.98 -4.93
N ILE A 138 7.44 8.41 -4.04
CA ILE A 138 7.52 8.74 -2.62
C ILE A 138 8.92 9.26 -2.32
N GLN A 139 9.00 10.44 -1.70
CA GLN A 139 10.27 11.06 -1.32
C GLN A 139 10.65 10.60 0.09
N LEU A 140 11.76 9.88 0.20
CA LEU A 140 12.31 9.45 1.48
C LEU A 140 13.01 10.61 2.21
N PRO A 141 13.29 10.47 3.53
CA PRO A 141 13.90 11.54 4.33
C PRO A 141 15.27 12.00 3.86
N ASP A 142 16.04 11.14 3.20
CA ASP A 142 17.35 11.45 2.60
C ASP A 142 17.25 12.16 1.23
N GLY A 143 16.02 12.37 0.74
CA GLY A 143 15.73 12.97 -0.56
C GLY A 143 15.64 11.98 -1.71
N GLN A 144 15.96 10.69 -1.51
CA GLN A 144 15.78 9.67 -2.53
C GLN A 144 14.28 9.53 -2.89
N ILE A 145 13.99 9.29 -4.15
CA ILE A 145 12.63 8.99 -4.60
C ILE A 145 12.55 7.50 -4.95
N ILE A 146 11.61 6.81 -4.35
CA ILE A 146 11.22 5.45 -4.72
C ILE A 146 9.85 5.45 -5.40
N THR A 147 9.58 4.46 -6.24
CA THR A 147 8.26 4.24 -6.84
C THR A 147 7.62 3.02 -6.19
N TYR A 148 6.49 3.20 -5.53
CA TYR A 148 5.71 2.13 -4.91
C TYR A 148 4.40 1.93 -5.67
N ILE A 149 4.08 0.69 -6.02
CA ILE A 149 2.93 0.32 -6.86
C ILE A 149 2.02 -0.60 -6.06
N CYS A 150 0.75 -0.20 -5.94
CA CYS A 150 -0.32 -1.06 -5.45
C CYS A 150 -1.10 -1.64 -6.62
N THR A 151 -1.44 -2.93 -6.54
CA THR A 151 -2.35 -3.58 -7.50
C THR A 151 -3.26 -4.60 -6.83
N HIS A 152 -4.32 -4.97 -7.52
CA HIS A 152 -5.20 -6.09 -7.22
C HIS A 152 -5.54 -6.75 -8.55
N LEU A 153 -5.00 -7.94 -8.81
CA LEU A 153 -5.14 -8.61 -10.10
C LEU A 153 -6.50 -9.32 -10.23
N GLU A 154 -6.80 -9.76 -11.43
CA GLU A 154 -8.03 -10.48 -11.75
C GLU A 154 -8.13 -11.81 -10.97
N VAL A 155 -9.31 -12.10 -10.42
CA VAL A 155 -9.53 -13.28 -9.57
C VAL A 155 -9.80 -14.56 -10.37
N SER A 156 -10.55 -14.47 -11.45
CA SER A 156 -11.17 -15.64 -12.12
C SER A 156 -10.42 -16.17 -13.35
N SER A 157 -9.45 -15.42 -13.90
CA SER A 157 -8.73 -15.82 -15.13
C SER A 157 -7.22 -15.69 -14.98
N ALA A 158 -6.53 -16.82 -15.02
CA ALA A 158 -5.06 -16.89 -15.00
C ALA A 158 -4.44 -16.25 -16.25
N GLU A 159 -5.09 -16.43 -17.41
CA GLU A 159 -4.64 -15.83 -18.67
C GLU A 159 -4.67 -14.30 -18.61
N LEU A 160 -5.76 -13.73 -18.04
CA LEU A 160 -5.87 -12.29 -17.88
C LEU A 160 -4.88 -11.77 -16.84
N ARG A 161 -4.66 -12.48 -15.72
CA ARG A 161 -3.60 -12.13 -14.76
C ARG A 161 -2.22 -12.10 -15.43
N LEU A 162 -1.91 -13.09 -16.28
CA LEU A 162 -0.64 -13.10 -17.00
C LEU A 162 -0.49 -11.87 -17.91
N GLU A 163 -1.55 -11.48 -18.62
CA GLU A 163 -1.52 -10.25 -19.44
C GLU A 163 -1.39 -8.98 -18.57
N GLN A 164 -2.03 -8.94 -17.41
CA GLN A 164 -1.90 -7.84 -16.46
C GLN A 164 -0.47 -7.73 -15.93
N VAL A 165 0.17 -8.84 -15.55
CA VAL A 165 1.56 -8.87 -15.10
C VAL A 165 2.54 -8.43 -16.20
N LYS A 166 2.35 -8.91 -17.43
CA LYS A 166 3.14 -8.47 -18.59
C LYS A 166 3.02 -6.96 -18.82
N PHE A 167 1.80 -6.43 -18.72
CA PHE A 167 1.54 -5.01 -18.85
C PHE A 167 2.23 -4.19 -17.76
N ILE A 168 2.12 -4.60 -16.49
CA ILE A 168 2.81 -3.97 -15.35
C ILE A 168 4.32 -3.93 -15.64
N GLN A 169 4.92 -5.07 -15.98
CA GLN A 169 6.36 -5.14 -16.24
C GLN A 169 6.79 -4.24 -17.41
N LYS A 170 5.98 -4.14 -18.47
CA LYS A 170 6.23 -3.23 -19.59
C LYS A 170 6.14 -1.75 -19.16
N LYS A 171 5.11 -1.39 -18.39
CA LYS A 171 4.84 0.01 -17.97
C LYS A 171 5.96 0.53 -17.07
N VAL A 172 6.47 -0.30 -16.15
CA VAL A 172 7.51 0.12 -15.19
C VAL A 172 8.92 0.15 -15.78
N LYS A 173 9.12 -0.36 -16.99
CA LYS A 173 10.45 -0.47 -17.62
C LYS A 173 11.16 0.88 -17.77
N SER A 174 10.41 1.96 -17.98
CA SER A 174 10.95 3.32 -18.15
C SER A 174 11.19 4.05 -16.83
N ILE A 175 10.71 3.52 -15.69
CA ILE A 175 10.88 4.15 -14.39
C ILE A 175 12.34 3.99 -13.94
N LYS A 176 12.98 5.10 -13.56
CA LYS A 176 14.39 5.12 -13.15
C LYS A 176 14.59 4.88 -11.65
N ASN A 177 13.62 5.30 -10.84
CA ASN A 177 13.64 5.09 -9.40
C ASN A 177 13.68 3.60 -9.04
N PRO A 178 14.11 3.23 -7.84
CA PRO A 178 13.81 1.91 -7.26
C PRO A 178 12.30 1.66 -7.27
N VAL A 179 11.86 0.51 -7.81
CA VAL A 179 10.43 0.20 -7.99
C VAL A 179 10.03 -0.99 -7.13
N PHE A 180 8.96 -0.81 -6.36
CA PHE A 180 8.30 -1.86 -5.60
C PHE A 180 6.90 -2.11 -6.15
N LEU A 181 6.44 -3.36 -6.08
CA LEU A 181 5.09 -3.77 -6.47
C LEU A 181 4.50 -4.60 -5.33
N ALA A 182 3.36 -4.18 -4.81
CA ALA A 182 2.68 -4.89 -3.74
C ALA A 182 1.19 -5.05 -4.04
N GLY A 183 0.59 -6.11 -3.52
CA GLY A 183 -0.85 -6.31 -3.63
C GLY A 183 -1.29 -7.76 -3.58
N ASP A 184 -2.60 -7.92 -3.74
CA ASP A 184 -3.25 -9.20 -3.94
C ASP A 184 -3.14 -9.59 -5.42
N MET A 185 -2.29 -10.58 -5.69
CA MET A 185 -2.05 -11.07 -7.05
C MET A 185 -3.09 -12.10 -7.48
N ASN A 186 -3.97 -12.56 -6.58
CA ASN A 186 -4.95 -13.63 -6.84
C ASN A 186 -4.34 -14.88 -7.48
N ALA A 187 -3.07 -15.12 -7.21
CA ALA A 187 -2.24 -16.14 -7.85
C ALA A 187 -1.32 -16.82 -6.85
N LYS A 188 -1.23 -18.14 -6.91
CA LYS A 188 -0.33 -18.94 -6.07
C LYS A 188 1.12 -18.82 -6.56
N PRO A 189 2.12 -19.09 -5.68
CA PRO A 189 3.53 -18.94 -6.02
C PRO A 189 4.00 -19.75 -7.25
N ASP A 190 3.39 -20.87 -7.51
CA ASP A 190 3.73 -21.80 -8.63
C ASP A 190 2.99 -21.48 -9.93
N SER A 191 2.12 -20.47 -9.95
CA SER A 191 1.38 -20.08 -11.14
C SER A 191 2.25 -19.48 -12.24
N PRO A 192 1.86 -19.59 -13.52
CA PRO A 192 2.61 -19.06 -14.66
C PRO A 192 2.84 -17.56 -14.59
N GLU A 193 1.84 -16.78 -14.12
CA GLU A 193 1.92 -15.34 -13.97
C GLU A 193 2.96 -14.92 -12.91
N MET A 194 3.04 -15.65 -11.79
CA MET A 194 4.05 -15.41 -10.76
C MET A 194 5.45 -15.86 -11.22
N ALA A 195 5.53 -16.97 -11.96
CA ALA A 195 6.78 -17.39 -12.58
C ALA A 195 7.30 -16.35 -13.59
N PHE A 196 6.39 -15.71 -14.35
CA PHE A 196 6.75 -14.62 -15.25
C PHE A 196 7.25 -13.38 -14.49
N LEU A 197 6.56 -12.99 -13.43
CA LEU A 197 6.91 -11.81 -12.62
C LEU A 197 8.32 -11.95 -12.02
N ARG A 198 8.66 -13.11 -11.45
CA ARG A 198 9.98 -13.40 -10.86
C ARG A 198 11.16 -13.30 -11.84
N LYS A 199 10.94 -13.24 -13.17
CA LYS A 199 12.03 -12.97 -14.12
C LYS A 199 12.63 -11.58 -13.94
N GLY A 200 11.81 -10.58 -13.56
CA GLY A 200 12.22 -9.18 -13.39
C GLY A 200 12.13 -8.66 -11.96
N TRP A 201 11.65 -9.48 -11.01
CA TRP A 201 11.36 -9.05 -9.65
C TRP A 201 11.82 -10.08 -8.63
N ASP A 202 12.27 -9.60 -7.48
CA ASP A 202 12.57 -10.40 -6.30
C ASP A 202 11.36 -10.37 -5.36
N ASP A 203 10.89 -11.56 -4.95
CA ASP A 203 9.82 -11.70 -3.97
C ASP A 203 10.37 -11.41 -2.57
N LEU A 204 9.85 -10.40 -1.92
CA LEU A 204 10.23 -9.99 -0.57
C LEU A 204 9.36 -10.64 0.51
N THR A 205 8.45 -11.53 0.14
CA THR A 205 7.55 -12.22 1.07
C THR A 205 7.91 -13.69 1.19
N ASP A 206 7.65 -14.27 2.37
CA ASP A 206 7.87 -15.68 2.61
C ASP A 206 6.80 -16.57 1.94
N LYS A 207 6.79 -17.86 2.30
CA LYS A 207 5.82 -18.85 1.79
C LYS A 207 4.56 -18.97 2.64
N GLU A 208 4.41 -18.17 3.68
CA GLU A 208 3.26 -18.25 4.56
C GLU A 208 1.96 -17.91 3.84
N LEU A 209 0.88 -18.55 4.30
CA LEU A 209 -0.45 -18.40 3.70
C LEU A 209 -1.08 -17.08 4.18
N THR A 210 -1.65 -16.33 3.25
CA THR A 210 -2.23 -15.02 3.49
C THR A 210 -3.76 -15.00 3.41
N TYR A 211 -4.36 -16.00 2.78
CA TYR A 211 -5.81 -16.12 2.54
C TYR A 211 -6.29 -17.56 2.79
N SER A 212 -7.50 -17.82 3.32
CA SER A 212 -8.34 -16.91 4.11
C SER A 212 -7.92 -16.97 5.57
N THR A 213 -8.13 -15.88 6.31
CA THR A 213 -7.77 -15.80 7.75
C THR A 213 -8.47 -16.84 8.61
N MET A 214 -9.72 -17.24 8.28
CA MET A 214 -10.47 -18.27 9.01
C MET A 214 -9.92 -19.69 8.80
N LYS A 215 -9.38 -19.98 7.61
CA LYS A 215 -8.76 -21.26 7.25
C LYS A 215 -7.70 -21.01 6.18
N PRO A 216 -6.48 -20.62 6.58
CA PRO A 216 -5.42 -20.28 5.62
C PRO A 216 -5.15 -21.44 4.65
N SER A 217 -5.22 -21.15 3.36
CA SER A 217 -5.10 -22.15 2.30
C SER A 217 -4.29 -21.70 1.08
N MET A 218 -4.05 -20.36 0.96
CA MET A 218 -3.35 -19.81 -0.19
C MET A 218 -2.42 -18.66 0.25
N LYS A 219 -1.26 -18.55 -0.41
CA LYS A 219 -0.47 -17.34 -0.48
C LYS A 219 -0.84 -16.65 -1.79
N ILE A 220 -1.42 -15.44 -1.71
CA ILE A 220 -1.83 -14.63 -2.86
C ILE A 220 -1.47 -13.15 -2.72
N ASP A 221 -1.00 -12.73 -1.54
CA ASP A 221 -0.53 -11.37 -1.27
C ASP A 221 0.99 -11.34 -1.28
N TYR A 222 1.55 -10.33 -1.95
CA TYR A 222 2.99 -10.23 -2.20
C TYR A 222 3.49 -8.80 -2.12
N ILE A 223 4.81 -8.71 -1.86
CA ILE A 223 5.62 -7.50 -2.01
C ILE A 223 6.84 -7.89 -2.85
N TYR A 224 7.08 -7.17 -3.91
CA TYR A 224 8.19 -7.37 -4.82
C TYR A 224 9.09 -6.14 -4.92
N SER A 225 10.38 -6.36 -5.05
CA SER A 225 11.36 -5.36 -5.49
C SER A 225 11.77 -5.66 -6.93
N ARG A 226 11.83 -4.65 -7.80
CA ARG A 226 12.41 -4.82 -9.13
C ARG A 226 13.87 -5.18 -9.01
N LYS A 227 14.32 -6.20 -9.75
CA LYS A 227 15.73 -6.61 -9.78
C LYS A 227 16.65 -5.45 -10.13
N GLY A 228 17.76 -5.32 -9.39
CA GLY A 228 18.72 -4.24 -9.55
C GLY A 228 18.38 -2.95 -8.79
N ASN A 229 17.39 -2.98 -7.88
CA ASN A 229 17.08 -1.82 -7.03
C ASN A 229 18.13 -1.57 -5.91
N GLY A 230 19.07 -2.50 -5.66
CA GLY A 230 19.95 -2.40 -4.47
C GLY A 230 19.14 -2.50 -3.18
N VAL A 231 18.35 -3.57 -3.04
CA VAL A 231 17.50 -3.80 -1.87
C VAL A 231 17.89 -5.08 -1.18
N LYS A 232 18.15 -4.98 0.11
CA LYS A 232 18.39 -6.12 1.00
C LYS A 232 17.15 -6.38 1.84
N LEU A 233 16.59 -7.59 1.76
CA LEU A 233 15.52 -8.04 2.65
C LEU A 233 16.14 -8.32 4.03
N LEU A 234 15.62 -7.67 5.08
CA LEU A 234 16.02 -7.88 6.46
C LEU A 234 15.13 -8.92 7.15
N GLU A 235 13.81 -8.72 7.04
CA GLU A 235 12.80 -9.59 7.62
C GLU A 235 11.52 -9.55 6.78
N THR A 236 10.75 -10.64 6.83
CA THR A 236 9.39 -10.69 6.26
C THR A 236 8.47 -11.48 7.18
N ARG A 237 7.18 -11.12 7.19
CA ARG A 237 6.19 -11.83 7.99
C ARG A 237 4.78 -11.64 7.48
N VAL A 238 3.92 -12.61 7.79
CA VAL A 238 2.45 -12.52 7.69
C VAL A 238 1.90 -12.19 9.08
N CYS A 239 1.18 -11.07 9.22
CA CYS A 239 0.68 -10.58 10.50
C CYS A 239 -0.65 -11.26 10.83
N LYS A 240 -0.64 -12.18 11.80
CA LYS A 240 -1.79 -13.04 12.15
C LYS A 240 -2.44 -12.67 13.49
N GLU A 241 -2.01 -11.59 14.13
CA GLU A 241 -2.40 -11.19 15.47
C GLU A 241 -3.86 -10.71 15.56
N ARG A 242 -4.43 -10.26 14.43
CA ARG A 242 -5.81 -9.79 14.35
C ARG A 242 -6.51 -10.28 13.09
N LEU A 243 -7.81 -10.60 13.22
CA LEU A 243 -8.69 -11.05 12.13
C LEU A 243 -9.63 -9.90 11.74
N LEU A 244 -9.10 -8.90 11.02
CA LEU A 244 -9.84 -7.70 10.61
C LEU A 244 -10.22 -7.72 9.12
N SER A 245 -9.74 -8.71 8.37
CA SER A 245 -10.07 -9.00 6.97
C SER A 245 -10.02 -10.52 6.77
N ASP A 246 -10.42 -11.02 5.61
CA ASP A 246 -10.17 -12.41 5.21
C ASP A 246 -8.76 -12.63 4.65
N HIS A 247 -7.98 -11.57 4.49
CA HIS A 247 -6.55 -11.62 4.23
C HIS A 247 -5.77 -11.22 5.46
N PHE A 248 -4.58 -11.80 5.64
CA PHE A 248 -3.59 -11.31 6.58
C PHE A 248 -2.70 -10.26 5.90
N PRO A 249 -2.32 -9.18 6.61
CA PRO A 249 -1.30 -8.27 6.10
C PRO A 249 0.04 -8.98 5.92
N VAL A 250 0.77 -8.63 4.87
CA VAL A 250 2.17 -9.04 4.68
C VAL A 250 3.08 -7.84 4.84
N ILE A 251 4.22 -8.03 5.50
CA ILE A 251 5.23 -7.00 5.76
C ILE A 251 6.59 -7.50 5.26
N ALA A 252 7.36 -6.59 4.70
CA ALA A 252 8.79 -6.76 4.45
C ALA A 252 9.56 -5.57 5.04
N ASP A 253 10.54 -5.86 5.89
CA ASP A 253 11.53 -4.92 6.37
C ASP A 253 12.73 -5.00 5.45
N ILE A 254 13.09 -3.89 4.85
CA ILE A 254 14.13 -3.80 3.82
C ILE A 254 15.15 -2.72 4.15
N GLU A 255 16.33 -2.84 3.59
CA GLU A 255 17.39 -1.84 3.60
C GLU A 255 17.73 -1.46 2.16
N MET A 256 17.73 -0.16 1.86
CA MET A 256 18.16 0.37 0.57
C MET A 256 19.69 0.51 0.60
N GLU A 257 20.39 -0.04 -0.41
CA GLU A 257 21.85 0.06 -0.56
C GLU A 257 22.29 1.34 -1.29
#